data_c88684d83812006656eb541954cffbbb
#
_entry.id   c88684d83812006656eb541954cffbbb
#
_cell.length_a   1.000
_cell.length_b   1.000
_cell.length_c   1.000
_cell.angle_alpha   90.00
_cell.angle_beta   90.00
_cell.angle_gamma   90.00
#
_symmetry.space_group_name_H-M   'P 1'
#
loop_
_entity.id
_entity.type
_entity.pdbx_description
1 polymer ?
#
loop_
_entity_poly.entity_id
_entity_poly.type
_entity_poly.pdbx_seq_one_letter_code
_entity_poly.pdbx_strand_id
1 'polypeptide(L)'
;MDDARQQNETRRQRALDAYHVVDSLPEQAYDDIVRVAAAVCETPIALVSLIDRDRQWFKAKIGIDDAQTDRDVAVCDHAIRQPDRLMEIPDLSRDPRFADYPHVAGDFAARFYAGMPLVTPEGDAFGTVCVLDHKPRQLTDAQRDALRSLARITISMLENRSHTRELERTAAVQPAVAAPAPDARGYTLAILELQDFAGVIGRLGERATEKALAQLDQELERCLQGDPDDIVNRATGSPEFTVIFHGHDNAGTVENLRDCLKRHHERTGLTVLLGASEAAAPDEPLPHVFARADQALSAAKDEWSRRQRH
;
A
#
# COMPACT_ATOMS: atom_id res chain seq x y z
N MET A 1 18.90 -21.22 -0.69
CA MET A 1 18.04 -20.66 -1.76
C MET A 1 16.77 -20.01 -1.20
N ASP A 2 16.19 -20.51 -0.12
CA ASP A 2 15.00 -19.90 0.54
C ASP A 2 15.28 -18.52 1.17
N ASP A 3 16.43 -18.35 1.80
CA ASP A 3 16.81 -17.12 2.49
C ASP A 3 16.90 -15.90 1.53
N ALA A 4 17.52 -16.08 0.37
CA ALA A 4 17.62 -15.02 -0.65
C ALA A 4 16.24 -14.66 -1.27
N ARG A 5 15.37 -15.64 -1.44
CA ARG A 5 13.99 -15.41 -1.87
C ARG A 5 13.20 -14.62 -0.84
N GLN A 6 13.33 -15.00 0.43
CA GLN A 6 12.66 -14.32 1.54
C GLN A 6 13.16 -12.87 1.69
N GLN A 7 14.48 -12.64 1.55
CA GLN A 7 15.05 -11.29 1.59
C GLN A 7 14.55 -10.41 0.43
N ASN A 8 14.48 -10.96 -0.79
CA ASN A 8 13.95 -10.25 -1.96
C ASN A 8 12.46 -9.91 -1.78
N GLU A 9 11.67 -10.85 -1.25
CA GLU A 9 10.25 -10.61 -0.99
C GLU A 9 10.04 -9.53 0.08
N THR A 10 10.81 -9.57 1.16
CA THR A 10 10.77 -8.53 2.19
C THR A 10 11.13 -7.15 1.63
N ARG A 11 12.15 -7.07 0.76
CA ARG A 11 12.53 -5.81 0.12
C ARG A 11 11.44 -5.29 -0.81
N ARG A 12 10.91 -6.16 -1.68
CA ARG A 12 9.79 -5.86 -2.58
C ARG A 12 8.57 -5.33 -1.82
N GLN A 13 8.20 -6.02 -0.72
CA GLN A 13 7.05 -5.62 0.08
C GLN A 13 7.27 -4.26 0.75
N ARG A 14 8.47 -4.00 1.29
CA ARG A 14 8.81 -2.69 1.85
C ARG A 14 8.77 -1.59 0.78
N ALA A 15 9.24 -1.89 -0.44
CA ALA A 15 9.12 -0.96 -1.55
C ALA A 15 7.65 -0.62 -1.84
N LEU A 16 6.75 -1.60 -1.89
CA LEU A 16 5.32 -1.36 -2.07
C LEU A 16 4.72 -0.54 -0.91
N ASP A 17 5.05 -0.90 0.35
CA ASP A 17 4.54 -0.21 1.54
C ASP A 17 4.92 1.28 1.53
N ALA A 18 6.14 1.63 1.09
CA ALA A 18 6.63 3.00 1.03
C ALA A 18 5.82 3.91 0.06
N TYR A 19 5.12 3.34 -0.90
CA TYR A 19 4.23 4.10 -1.77
C TYR A 19 2.88 4.43 -1.13
N HIS A 20 2.50 3.77 -0.02
CA HIS A 20 1.22 3.95 0.68
C HIS A 20 0.01 3.95 -0.27
N VAL A 21 0.05 3.10 -1.29
CA VAL A 21 -0.94 3.06 -2.36
C VAL A 21 -1.98 1.95 -2.18
N VAL A 22 -1.60 0.85 -1.52
CA VAL A 22 -2.53 -0.24 -1.22
C VAL A 22 -3.62 0.27 -0.29
N ASP A 23 -4.86 -0.15 -0.52
CA ASP A 23 -6.06 0.30 0.20
C ASP A 23 -6.36 1.80 0.10
N SER A 24 -5.67 2.54 -0.77
CA SER A 24 -5.98 3.95 -1.04
C SER A 24 -7.27 4.11 -1.86
N LEU A 25 -7.85 5.31 -1.81
CA LEU A 25 -9.04 5.63 -2.58
C LEU A 25 -8.78 5.57 -4.09
N PRO A 26 -9.82 5.34 -4.91
CA PRO A 26 -9.74 5.45 -6.36
C PRO A 26 -9.23 6.84 -6.80
N GLU A 27 -8.40 6.86 -7.82
CA GLU A 27 -7.86 8.09 -8.39
C GLU A 27 -7.99 8.04 -9.91
N GLN A 28 -8.65 9.06 -10.50
CA GLN A 28 -8.99 9.14 -11.92
C GLN A 28 -7.79 8.87 -12.85
N ALA A 29 -6.61 9.33 -12.46
CA ALA A 29 -5.42 9.18 -13.29
C ALA A 29 -5.03 7.70 -13.52
N TYR A 30 -5.24 6.80 -12.55
CA TYR A 30 -5.00 5.36 -12.74
C TYR A 30 -6.14 4.71 -13.53
N ASP A 31 -7.38 5.19 -13.38
CA ASP A 31 -8.52 4.74 -14.22
C ASP A 31 -8.28 5.08 -15.68
N ASP A 32 -7.66 6.22 -15.97
CA ASP A 32 -7.30 6.61 -17.34
C ASP A 32 -6.21 5.68 -17.93
N ILE A 33 -5.24 5.23 -17.11
CA ILE A 33 -4.24 4.23 -17.54
C ILE A 33 -4.92 2.94 -18.01
N VAL A 34 -5.84 2.39 -17.23
CA VAL A 34 -6.50 1.12 -17.62
C VAL A 34 -7.42 1.29 -18.81
N ARG A 35 -8.11 2.45 -18.97
CA ARG A 35 -8.90 2.74 -20.16
C ARG A 35 -8.05 2.78 -21.43
N VAL A 36 -6.90 3.45 -21.37
CA VAL A 36 -5.96 3.53 -22.49
C VAL A 36 -5.39 2.15 -22.80
N ALA A 37 -4.98 1.37 -21.78
CA ALA A 37 -4.47 0.02 -21.95
C ALA A 37 -5.48 -0.89 -22.67
N ALA A 38 -6.73 -0.91 -22.18
CA ALA A 38 -7.83 -1.68 -22.78
C ALA A 38 -8.11 -1.27 -24.23
N ALA A 39 -8.17 0.03 -24.49
CA ALA A 39 -8.45 0.57 -25.83
C ALA A 39 -7.33 0.26 -26.83
N VAL A 40 -6.06 0.45 -26.45
CA VAL A 40 -4.91 0.21 -27.35
C VAL A 40 -4.71 -1.28 -27.61
N CYS A 41 -4.88 -2.12 -26.58
CA CYS A 41 -4.74 -3.57 -26.72
C CYS A 41 -6.00 -4.25 -27.25
N GLU A 42 -7.10 -3.51 -27.39
CA GLU A 42 -8.41 -4.01 -27.82
C GLU A 42 -8.90 -5.18 -26.94
N THR A 43 -8.69 -5.07 -25.64
CA THR A 43 -9.03 -6.09 -24.64
C THR A 43 -10.16 -5.61 -23.73
N PRO A 44 -11.07 -6.51 -23.29
CA PRO A 44 -12.17 -6.14 -22.41
C PRO A 44 -11.72 -5.84 -20.98
N ILE A 45 -10.53 -6.30 -20.57
CA ILE A 45 -10.04 -6.21 -19.20
C ILE A 45 -8.67 -5.55 -19.18
N ALA A 46 -8.50 -4.57 -18.32
CA ALA A 46 -7.20 -3.97 -18.01
C ALA A 46 -7.12 -3.58 -16.54
N LEU A 47 -5.94 -3.74 -15.94
CA LEU A 47 -5.70 -3.53 -14.51
C LEU A 47 -4.40 -2.77 -14.28
N VAL A 48 -4.40 -1.90 -13.26
CA VAL A 48 -3.21 -1.55 -12.49
C VAL A 48 -3.25 -2.40 -11.23
N SER A 49 -2.44 -3.43 -11.20
CA SER A 49 -2.45 -4.50 -10.20
C SER A 49 -1.20 -4.40 -9.33
N LEU A 50 -1.36 -4.47 -8.02
CA LEU A 50 -0.29 -4.44 -7.02
C LEU A 50 -0.29 -5.77 -6.26
N ILE A 51 0.89 -6.36 -6.09
CA ILE A 51 1.08 -7.64 -5.40
C ILE A 51 1.44 -7.35 -3.94
N ASP A 52 0.46 -7.44 -3.08
CA ASP A 52 0.63 -7.31 -1.64
C ASP A 52 1.03 -8.67 -1.02
N ARG A 53 1.05 -8.78 0.30
CA ARG A 53 1.51 -9.93 1.09
C ARG A 53 0.84 -11.24 0.69
N ASP A 54 -0.47 -11.23 0.63
CA ASP A 54 -1.34 -12.40 0.42
C ASP A 54 -2.40 -12.20 -0.65
N ARG A 55 -2.45 -11.01 -1.25
CA ARG A 55 -3.45 -10.62 -2.25
C ARG A 55 -2.82 -9.89 -3.43
N GLN A 56 -3.52 -9.92 -4.52
CA GLN A 56 -3.37 -9.03 -5.65
C GLN A 56 -4.45 -7.96 -5.53
N TRP A 57 -4.06 -6.73 -5.25
CA TRP A 57 -4.97 -5.60 -5.08
C TRP A 57 -4.98 -4.72 -6.34
N PHE A 58 -6.16 -4.20 -6.71
CA PHE A 58 -6.32 -3.42 -7.94
C PHE A 58 -6.46 -1.93 -7.63
N LYS A 59 -5.43 -1.14 -7.96
CA LYS A 59 -5.48 0.32 -7.87
C LYS A 59 -6.45 0.91 -8.88
N ALA A 60 -6.51 0.35 -10.09
CA ALA A 60 -7.49 0.67 -11.11
C ALA A 60 -7.84 -0.59 -11.91
N LYS A 61 -9.07 -0.66 -12.39
CA LYS A 61 -9.58 -1.83 -13.09
C LYS A 61 -10.67 -1.48 -14.07
N ILE A 62 -10.78 -2.25 -15.15
CA ILE A 62 -11.90 -2.25 -16.09
C ILE A 62 -12.19 -3.69 -16.50
N GLY A 63 -13.47 -4.03 -16.66
CA GLY A 63 -13.92 -5.35 -17.11
C GLY A 63 -13.96 -6.44 -16.05
N ILE A 64 -13.74 -6.11 -14.76
CA ILE A 64 -13.93 -7.01 -13.62
C ILE A 64 -14.59 -6.27 -12.46
N ASP A 65 -15.31 -7.02 -11.61
CA ASP A 65 -16.01 -6.45 -10.44
C ASP A 65 -15.16 -6.53 -9.18
N ASP A 66 -14.33 -7.58 -9.03
CA ASP A 66 -13.50 -7.80 -7.87
C ASP A 66 -12.52 -6.64 -7.62
N ALA A 67 -12.33 -6.26 -6.38
CA ALA A 67 -11.35 -5.27 -5.96
C ALA A 67 -9.95 -5.87 -5.74
N GLN A 68 -9.89 -7.17 -5.53
CA GLN A 68 -8.68 -7.94 -5.24
C GLN A 68 -8.91 -9.43 -5.50
N THR A 69 -7.82 -10.19 -5.60
CA THR A 69 -7.83 -11.65 -5.67
C THR A 69 -6.75 -12.22 -4.74
N ASP A 70 -6.81 -13.52 -4.44
CA ASP A 70 -5.74 -14.17 -3.70
C ASP A 70 -4.44 -14.17 -4.51
N ARG A 71 -3.32 -13.91 -3.85
CA ARG A 71 -2.00 -13.85 -4.48
C ARG A 71 -1.59 -15.19 -5.11
N ASP A 72 -1.95 -16.30 -4.48
CA ASP A 72 -1.55 -17.64 -4.91
C ASP A 72 -2.11 -18.01 -6.30
N VAL A 73 -3.17 -17.34 -6.73
CA VAL A 73 -3.77 -17.51 -8.05
C VAL A 73 -3.56 -16.30 -8.97
N ALA A 74 -2.65 -15.39 -8.60
CA ALA A 74 -2.36 -14.18 -9.36
C ALA A 74 -1.32 -14.42 -10.46
N VAL A 75 -1.71 -14.29 -11.73
CA VAL A 75 -0.79 -14.33 -12.87
C VAL A 75 0.26 -13.22 -12.77
N CYS A 76 -0.11 -12.05 -12.24
CA CYS A 76 0.78 -10.90 -12.05
C CYS A 76 1.93 -11.18 -11.07
N ASP A 77 1.76 -12.07 -10.08
CA ASP A 77 2.84 -12.49 -9.18
C ASP A 77 3.98 -13.21 -9.94
N HIS A 78 3.65 -13.88 -11.03
CA HIS A 78 4.66 -14.45 -11.94
C HIS A 78 5.35 -13.38 -12.80
N ALA A 79 4.61 -12.37 -13.24
CA ALA A 79 5.15 -11.29 -14.06
C ALA A 79 6.22 -10.49 -13.32
N ILE A 80 5.98 -10.10 -12.06
CA ILE A 80 6.92 -9.30 -11.25
C ILE A 80 8.26 -10.01 -10.97
N ARG A 81 8.34 -11.32 -11.14
CA ARG A 81 9.60 -12.08 -10.97
C ARG A 81 10.60 -11.85 -12.10
N GLN A 82 10.16 -11.20 -13.18
CA GLN A 82 11.00 -10.82 -14.32
C GLN A 82 10.79 -9.33 -14.64
N PRO A 83 11.37 -8.42 -13.82
CA PRO A 83 11.04 -6.99 -13.83
C PRO A 83 11.30 -6.31 -15.17
N ASP A 84 12.27 -6.77 -15.95
CA ASP A 84 12.69 -6.15 -17.21
C ASP A 84 11.87 -6.62 -18.43
N ARG A 85 10.91 -7.52 -18.24
CA ARG A 85 10.22 -8.18 -19.34
C ARG A 85 8.72 -8.09 -19.23
N LEU A 86 8.09 -7.68 -20.34
CA LEU A 86 6.65 -7.89 -20.51
C LEU A 86 6.38 -9.40 -20.55
N MET A 87 5.51 -9.88 -19.66
CA MET A 87 5.03 -11.25 -19.69
C MET A 87 3.79 -11.31 -20.57
N GLU A 88 3.84 -12.12 -21.62
CA GLU A 88 2.71 -12.35 -22.54
C GLU A 88 2.40 -13.85 -22.60
N ILE A 89 1.15 -14.20 -22.38
CA ILE A 89 0.65 -15.56 -22.43
C ILE A 89 -0.53 -15.59 -23.41
N PRO A 90 -0.30 -16.09 -24.64
CA PRO A 90 -1.33 -16.08 -25.68
C PRO A 90 -2.58 -16.90 -25.35
N ASP A 91 -2.43 -17.97 -24.56
CA ASP A 91 -3.54 -18.81 -24.08
C ASP A 91 -3.21 -19.41 -22.71
N LEU A 92 -3.79 -18.83 -21.66
CA LEU A 92 -3.62 -19.27 -20.26
C LEU A 92 -4.06 -20.72 -20.04
N SER A 93 -5.08 -21.18 -20.76
CA SER A 93 -5.58 -22.56 -20.61
C SER A 93 -4.61 -23.63 -21.12
N ARG A 94 -3.62 -23.23 -21.89
CA ARG A 94 -2.56 -24.10 -22.42
C ARG A 94 -1.23 -23.97 -21.67
N ASP A 95 -1.14 -23.01 -20.77
CA ASP A 95 0.06 -22.83 -19.95
C ASP A 95 -0.08 -23.65 -18.66
N PRO A 96 0.78 -24.65 -18.42
CA PRO A 96 0.65 -25.54 -17.26
C PRO A 96 0.81 -24.84 -15.91
N ARG A 97 1.30 -23.61 -15.88
CA ARG A 97 1.40 -22.78 -14.66
C ARG A 97 0.04 -22.22 -14.23
N PHE A 98 -0.87 -22.02 -15.17
CA PHE A 98 -2.08 -21.21 -14.97
C PHE A 98 -3.38 -21.92 -15.37
N ALA A 99 -3.31 -23.03 -16.09
CA ALA A 99 -4.49 -23.73 -16.64
C ALA A 99 -5.52 -24.09 -15.54
N ASP A 100 -5.07 -24.42 -14.34
CA ASP A 100 -5.91 -24.81 -13.21
C ASP A 100 -6.33 -23.63 -12.32
N TYR A 101 -5.92 -22.38 -12.63
CA TYR A 101 -6.32 -21.22 -11.82
C TYR A 101 -7.82 -20.96 -11.93
N PRO A 102 -8.51 -20.59 -10.82
CA PRO A 102 -9.97 -20.42 -10.81
C PRO A 102 -10.50 -19.48 -11.89
N HIS A 103 -9.79 -18.40 -12.17
CA HIS A 103 -10.18 -17.44 -13.22
C HIS A 103 -9.84 -17.90 -14.65
N VAL A 104 -9.11 -19.01 -14.82
CA VAL A 104 -8.83 -19.67 -16.11
C VAL A 104 -9.75 -20.86 -16.34
N ALA A 105 -9.85 -21.75 -15.33
CA ALA A 105 -10.65 -22.98 -15.40
C ALA A 105 -12.15 -22.75 -15.13
N GLY A 106 -12.50 -21.73 -14.33
CA GLY A 106 -13.88 -21.42 -13.96
C GLY A 106 -14.63 -20.54 -14.97
N ASP A 107 -15.78 -20.02 -14.55
CA ASP A 107 -16.73 -19.27 -15.40
C ASP A 107 -16.15 -17.98 -15.97
N PHE A 108 -15.19 -17.36 -15.28
CA PHE A 108 -14.50 -16.16 -15.80
C PHE A 108 -13.74 -16.45 -17.09
N ALA A 109 -13.21 -17.65 -17.25
CA ALA A 109 -12.60 -18.17 -18.48
C ALA A 109 -11.57 -17.25 -19.14
N ALA A 110 -10.63 -16.68 -18.38
CA ALA A 110 -9.52 -15.94 -18.94
C ALA A 110 -8.69 -16.81 -19.87
N ARG A 111 -8.32 -16.28 -21.04
CA ARG A 111 -7.49 -16.99 -22.05
C ARG A 111 -6.21 -16.26 -22.37
N PHE A 112 -6.22 -14.97 -22.43
CA PHE A 112 -5.06 -14.16 -22.76
C PHE A 112 -4.64 -13.31 -21.58
N TYR A 113 -3.33 -13.14 -21.39
CA TYR A 113 -2.73 -12.21 -20.44
C TYR A 113 -1.51 -11.53 -21.06
N ALA A 114 -1.39 -10.22 -20.87
CA ALA A 114 -0.14 -9.51 -21.07
C ALA A 114 0.03 -8.46 -19.98
N GLY A 115 1.19 -8.47 -19.30
CA GLY A 115 1.48 -7.56 -18.21
C GLY A 115 2.92 -7.05 -18.24
N MET A 116 3.08 -5.74 -18.08
CA MET A 116 4.38 -5.10 -17.89
C MET A 116 4.56 -4.76 -16.42
N PRO A 117 5.65 -5.23 -15.78
CA PRO A 117 5.92 -4.94 -14.38
C PRO A 117 6.06 -3.45 -14.09
N LEU A 118 5.60 -3.05 -12.90
CA LEU A 118 5.85 -1.76 -12.28
C LEU A 118 7.12 -1.88 -11.44
N VAL A 119 8.18 -1.23 -11.87
CA VAL A 119 9.52 -1.39 -11.30
C VAL A 119 9.99 -0.06 -10.72
N THR A 120 10.42 -0.06 -9.46
CA THR A 120 11.00 1.12 -8.81
C THR A 120 12.36 1.47 -9.41
N PRO A 121 12.88 2.69 -9.18
CA PRO A 121 14.26 3.06 -9.56
C PRO A 121 15.32 2.11 -8.98
N GLU A 122 15.06 1.50 -7.81
CA GLU A 122 15.95 0.52 -7.15
C GLU A 122 15.86 -0.88 -7.74
N GLY A 123 14.91 -1.12 -8.66
CA GLY A 123 14.74 -2.38 -9.38
C GLY A 123 13.74 -3.37 -8.73
N ASP A 124 12.96 -2.94 -7.76
CA ASP A 124 11.93 -3.77 -7.13
C ASP A 124 10.62 -3.71 -7.94
N ALA A 125 10.15 -4.86 -8.40
CA ALA A 125 8.86 -4.97 -9.10
C ALA A 125 7.77 -5.39 -8.10
N PHE A 126 6.71 -4.59 -7.98
CA PHE A 126 5.65 -4.85 -7.01
C PHE A 126 4.23 -4.90 -7.61
N GLY A 127 4.11 -4.74 -8.90
CA GLY A 127 2.82 -4.75 -9.58
C GLY A 127 2.96 -4.81 -11.09
N THR A 128 1.86 -4.65 -11.80
CA THR A 128 1.83 -4.64 -13.26
C THR A 128 0.77 -3.66 -13.79
N VAL A 129 1.00 -3.11 -14.97
CA VAL A 129 -0.08 -2.73 -15.88
C VAL A 129 -0.33 -3.92 -16.78
N CYS A 130 -1.53 -4.48 -16.73
CA CYS A 130 -1.84 -5.69 -17.50
C CYS A 130 -3.20 -5.62 -18.19
N VAL A 131 -3.32 -6.44 -19.23
CA VAL A 131 -4.55 -6.63 -20.00
C VAL A 131 -4.86 -8.13 -20.12
N LEU A 132 -6.16 -8.46 -20.10
CA LEU A 132 -6.67 -9.81 -20.24
C LEU A 132 -7.81 -9.89 -21.24
N ASP A 133 -8.01 -11.09 -21.81
CA ASP A 133 -9.17 -11.38 -22.66
C ASP A 133 -9.69 -12.80 -22.42
N HIS A 134 -10.95 -13.00 -22.73
CA HIS A 134 -11.61 -14.32 -22.76
C HIS A 134 -11.30 -15.13 -24.03
N LYS A 135 -10.49 -14.59 -24.94
CA LYS A 135 -10.05 -15.23 -26.17
C LYS A 135 -8.53 -15.24 -26.23
N PRO A 136 -7.93 -16.31 -26.78
CA PRO A 136 -6.49 -16.32 -27.08
C PRO A 136 -6.12 -15.14 -28.00
N ARG A 137 -4.98 -14.49 -27.69
CA ARG A 137 -4.47 -13.33 -28.42
C ARG A 137 -2.96 -13.35 -28.53
N GLN A 138 -2.47 -12.49 -29.40
CA GLN A 138 -1.07 -12.10 -29.48
C GLN A 138 -1.00 -10.59 -29.71
N LEU A 139 -0.19 -9.89 -28.95
CA LEU A 139 -0.01 -8.45 -29.10
C LEU A 139 0.85 -8.15 -30.34
N THR A 140 0.58 -7.01 -30.95
CA THR A 140 1.51 -6.37 -31.88
C THR A 140 2.65 -5.69 -31.11
N ASP A 141 3.76 -5.37 -31.80
CA ASP A 141 4.85 -4.65 -31.17
C ASP A 141 4.43 -3.26 -30.65
N ALA A 142 3.56 -2.57 -31.39
CA ALA A 142 3.01 -1.28 -30.94
C ALA A 142 2.20 -1.41 -29.64
N GLN A 143 1.43 -2.48 -29.47
CA GLN A 143 0.68 -2.74 -28.24
C GLN A 143 1.61 -3.08 -27.06
N ARG A 144 2.68 -3.86 -27.31
CA ARG A 144 3.73 -4.13 -26.29
C ARG A 144 4.42 -2.83 -25.87
N ASP A 145 4.76 -1.96 -26.81
CA ASP A 145 5.40 -0.67 -26.52
C ASP A 145 4.46 0.29 -25.77
N ALA A 146 3.17 0.26 -26.07
CA ALA A 146 2.16 1.00 -25.34
C ALA A 146 2.08 0.54 -23.87
N LEU A 147 2.03 -0.77 -23.59
CA LEU A 147 2.02 -1.29 -22.22
C LEU A 147 3.30 -0.92 -21.45
N ARG A 148 4.48 -0.98 -22.10
CA ARG A 148 5.74 -0.53 -21.49
C ARG A 148 5.68 0.96 -21.13
N SER A 149 5.12 1.77 -21.99
CA SER A 149 4.98 3.21 -21.78
C SER A 149 4.01 3.51 -20.65
N LEU A 150 2.86 2.84 -20.61
CA LEU A 150 1.87 2.97 -19.53
C LEU A 150 2.44 2.55 -18.18
N ALA A 151 3.23 1.47 -18.12
CA ALA A 151 3.89 1.05 -16.90
C ALA A 151 4.89 2.11 -16.38
N ARG A 152 5.69 2.73 -17.26
CA ARG A 152 6.57 3.85 -16.87
C ARG A 152 5.80 5.07 -16.37
N ILE A 153 4.69 5.42 -17.02
CA ILE A 153 3.83 6.52 -16.55
C ILE A 153 3.27 6.19 -15.18
N THR A 154 2.76 4.97 -14.99
CA THR A 154 2.18 4.52 -13.73
C THR A 154 3.18 4.58 -12.59
N ILE A 155 4.43 4.13 -12.79
CA ILE A 155 5.46 4.22 -11.75
C ILE A 155 5.79 5.68 -11.42
N SER A 156 5.95 6.55 -12.42
CA SER A 156 6.19 7.97 -12.17
C SER A 156 5.05 8.65 -11.40
N MET A 157 3.80 8.25 -11.64
CA MET A 157 2.64 8.74 -10.87
C MET A 157 2.70 8.27 -9.42
N LEU A 158 3.04 7.00 -9.19
CA LEU A 158 3.22 6.44 -7.85
C LEU A 158 4.34 7.16 -7.09
N GLU A 159 5.48 7.42 -7.72
CA GLU A 159 6.60 8.16 -7.14
C GLU A 159 6.20 9.59 -6.75
N ASN A 160 5.56 10.31 -7.66
CA ASN A 160 5.07 11.66 -7.38
C ASN A 160 4.09 11.67 -6.20
N ARG A 161 3.19 10.68 -6.15
CA ARG A 161 2.24 10.53 -5.04
C ARG A 161 2.96 10.28 -3.71
N SER A 162 3.93 9.37 -3.68
CA SER A 162 4.72 9.07 -2.49
C SER A 162 5.50 10.29 -2.01
N HIS A 163 6.17 10.99 -2.92
CA HIS A 163 6.94 12.19 -2.60
C HIS A 163 6.06 13.34 -2.06
N THR A 164 4.91 13.59 -2.69
CA THR A 164 3.95 14.60 -2.20
C THR A 164 3.50 14.27 -0.78
N ARG A 165 3.17 13.01 -0.52
CA ARG A 165 2.74 12.56 0.81
C ARG A 165 3.85 12.70 1.86
N GLU A 166 5.08 12.38 1.52
CA GLU A 166 6.23 12.55 2.42
C GLU A 166 6.43 14.04 2.80
N LEU A 167 6.31 14.93 1.83
CA LEU A 167 6.36 16.39 2.08
C LEU A 167 5.21 16.85 2.99
N GLU A 168 3.99 16.39 2.77
CA GLU A 168 2.84 16.71 3.59
C GLU A 168 3.01 16.20 5.03
N ARG A 169 3.45 14.94 5.20
CA ARG A 169 3.75 14.35 6.51
C ARG A 169 4.80 15.15 7.27
N THR A 170 5.90 15.48 6.61
CA THR A 170 6.99 16.26 7.20
C THR A 170 6.53 17.65 7.59
N ALA A 171 5.83 18.36 6.70
CA ALA A 171 5.33 19.70 6.97
C ALA A 171 4.33 19.74 8.14
N ALA A 172 3.50 18.70 8.27
CA ALA A 172 2.48 18.60 9.31
C ALA A 172 3.08 18.49 10.74
N VAL A 173 4.25 17.87 10.88
CA VAL A 173 4.87 17.60 12.19
C VAL A 173 6.10 18.46 12.49
N GLN A 174 6.64 19.15 11.48
CA GLN A 174 7.82 19.99 11.64
C GLN A 174 7.71 21.06 12.76
N PRO A 175 6.55 21.70 12.99
CA PRO A 175 6.40 22.64 14.09
C PRO A 175 6.63 22.02 15.48
N ALA A 176 6.25 20.76 15.70
CA ALA A 176 6.44 20.07 16.97
C ALA A 176 7.91 19.69 17.24
N VAL A 177 8.70 19.49 16.17
CA VAL A 177 10.11 19.07 16.27
C VAL A 177 11.08 20.26 16.19
N ALA A 178 10.64 21.40 15.63
CA ALA A 178 11.48 22.57 15.37
C ALA A 178 11.75 23.47 16.58
N ALA A 179 11.11 23.22 17.72
CA ALA A 179 11.35 23.98 18.95
C ALA A 179 12.46 23.31 19.78
N PRO A 180 13.77 23.72 19.65
CA PRO A 180 14.78 23.23 20.57
C PRO A 180 14.50 23.88 21.94
N ALA A 181 13.82 23.16 22.81
CA ALA A 181 13.81 23.52 24.22
C ALA A 181 15.25 23.44 24.76
N PRO A 182 15.65 24.33 25.71
CA PRO A 182 16.98 24.29 26.32
C PRO A 182 17.32 22.94 26.99
N ASP A 183 16.32 22.11 27.25
CA ASP A 183 16.44 20.72 27.71
C ASP A 183 15.95 19.80 26.57
N ALA A 184 16.71 19.69 25.48
CA ALA A 184 16.36 18.94 24.30
C ALA A 184 16.00 17.47 24.68
N ARG A 185 14.70 17.21 24.86
CA ARG A 185 14.16 15.87 25.06
C ARG A 185 14.10 15.15 23.72
N GLY A 186 14.45 13.88 23.70
CA GLY A 186 14.17 13.03 22.54
C GLY A 186 12.66 12.96 22.31
N TYR A 187 12.27 12.75 21.06
CA TYR A 187 10.87 12.53 20.70
C TYR A 187 10.69 11.14 20.10
N THR A 188 9.47 10.65 20.16
CA THR A 188 9.05 9.43 19.45
C THR A 188 8.00 9.80 18.40
N LEU A 189 8.17 9.24 17.21
CA LEU A 189 7.23 9.35 16.11
C LEU A 189 6.53 8.00 15.94
N ALA A 190 5.20 8.01 15.95
CA ALA A 190 4.38 6.84 15.64
C ALA A 190 3.51 7.12 14.42
N ILE A 191 3.42 6.12 13.55
CA ILE A 191 2.54 6.09 12.38
C ILE A 191 1.48 5.03 12.64
N LEU A 192 0.22 5.44 12.54
CA LEU A 192 -0.92 4.55 12.69
C LEU A 192 -1.72 4.53 11.39
N GLU A 193 -2.08 3.35 10.92
CA GLU A 193 -2.77 3.22 9.63
C GLU A 193 -3.97 2.27 9.74
N LEU A 194 -5.15 2.77 9.35
CA LEU A 194 -6.36 1.96 9.20
C LEU A 194 -6.20 1.00 8.03
N GLN A 195 -6.38 -0.28 8.31
CA GLN A 195 -6.30 -1.33 7.29
C GLN A 195 -7.59 -1.41 6.47
N ASP A 196 -7.49 -1.83 5.20
CA ASP A 196 -8.62 -1.98 4.26
C ASP A 196 -9.48 -0.70 4.15
N PHE A 197 -8.84 0.46 4.07
CA PHE A 197 -9.55 1.76 4.09
C PHE A 197 -10.61 1.87 3.00
N ALA A 198 -10.29 1.48 1.77
CA ALA A 198 -11.25 1.50 0.67
C ALA A 198 -12.44 0.55 0.92
N GLY A 199 -12.19 -0.64 1.46
CA GLY A 199 -13.24 -1.58 1.84
C GLY A 199 -14.09 -1.08 3.02
N VAL A 200 -13.48 -0.41 4.00
CA VAL A 200 -14.21 0.24 5.10
C VAL A 200 -15.16 1.32 4.56
N ILE A 201 -14.68 2.17 3.65
CA ILE A 201 -15.53 3.19 2.99
C ILE A 201 -16.64 2.52 2.18
N GLY A 202 -16.36 1.44 1.47
CA GLY A 202 -17.37 0.70 0.72
C GLY A 202 -18.49 0.12 1.61
N ARG A 203 -18.13 -0.35 2.81
CA ARG A 203 -19.09 -0.95 3.77
C ARG A 203 -19.86 0.09 4.59
N LEU A 204 -19.18 1.10 5.10
CA LEU A 204 -19.77 2.08 6.05
C LEU A 204 -20.22 3.38 5.38
N GLY A 205 -19.70 3.68 4.20
CA GLY A 205 -19.79 4.98 3.55
C GLY A 205 -18.75 5.97 4.08
N GLU A 206 -18.39 6.93 3.24
CA GLU A 206 -17.33 7.92 3.50
C GLU A 206 -17.58 8.72 4.80
N ARG A 207 -18.81 9.19 4.99
CA ARG A 207 -19.19 10.03 6.15
C ARG A 207 -19.09 9.28 7.49
N ALA A 208 -19.47 8.00 7.51
CA ALA A 208 -19.39 7.20 8.74
C ALA A 208 -17.94 6.82 9.05
N THR A 209 -17.15 6.51 8.01
CA THR A 209 -15.71 6.24 8.15
C THR A 209 -14.98 7.47 8.69
N GLU A 210 -15.22 8.65 8.13
CA GLU A 210 -14.59 9.89 8.59
C GLU A 210 -14.98 10.22 10.05
N LYS A 211 -16.23 9.97 10.44
CA LYS A 211 -16.66 10.11 11.83
C LYS A 211 -15.93 9.16 12.77
N ALA A 212 -15.72 7.89 12.37
CA ALA A 212 -14.98 6.92 13.18
C ALA A 212 -13.52 7.30 13.34
N LEU A 213 -12.88 7.79 12.26
CA LEU A 213 -11.50 8.29 12.30
C LEU A 213 -11.36 9.55 13.17
N ALA A 214 -12.32 10.48 13.12
CA ALA A 214 -12.33 11.65 13.99
C ALA A 214 -12.53 11.28 15.47
N GLN A 215 -13.25 10.21 15.78
CA GLN A 215 -13.32 9.66 17.14
C GLN A 215 -12.00 9.07 17.61
N LEU A 216 -11.35 8.32 16.73
CA LEU A 216 -10.01 7.77 17.02
C LEU A 216 -9.00 8.89 17.29
N ASP A 217 -9.02 9.96 16.51
CA ASP A 217 -8.19 11.15 16.70
C ASP A 217 -8.27 11.67 18.14
N GLN A 218 -9.49 11.90 18.63
CA GLN A 218 -9.74 12.34 20.01
C GLN A 218 -9.30 11.32 21.07
N GLU A 219 -9.35 10.03 20.76
CA GLU A 219 -8.91 8.97 21.67
C GLU A 219 -7.39 8.94 21.77
N LEU A 220 -6.70 9.11 20.64
CA LEU A 220 -5.24 9.20 20.59
C LEU A 220 -4.74 10.43 21.34
N GLU A 221 -5.34 11.62 21.15
CA GLU A 221 -5.01 12.82 21.90
C GLU A 221 -5.12 12.61 23.42
N ARG A 222 -6.14 11.89 23.91
CA ARG A 222 -6.29 11.58 25.34
C ARG A 222 -5.24 10.60 25.86
N CYS A 223 -4.67 9.76 25.00
CA CYS A 223 -3.64 8.82 25.38
C CYS A 223 -2.26 9.46 25.54
N LEU A 224 -2.04 10.63 24.95
CA LEU A 224 -0.74 11.35 24.98
C LEU A 224 -0.49 12.16 26.25
N GLN A 225 -1.39 12.29 27.17
CA GLN A 225 -1.25 12.88 28.51
C GLN A 225 -0.27 14.06 28.68
N GLY A 226 -0.43 15.16 27.91
CA GLY A 226 -0.18 16.46 28.51
C GLY A 226 1.16 17.15 28.30
N ASP A 227 2.03 16.73 27.41
CA ASP A 227 3.08 17.63 26.93
C ASP A 227 2.45 18.55 25.84
N PRO A 228 2.61 19.89 25.94
CA PRO A 228 2.03 20.81 24.97
C PRO A 228 2.62 20.66 23.55
N ASP A 229 3.77 19.98 23.42
CA ASP A 229 4.44 19.72 22.15
C ASP A 229 4.02 18.36 21.53
N ASP A 230 3.20 17.58 22.24
CA ASP A 230 2.65 16.33 21.71
C ASP A 230 1.56 16.63 20.68
N ILE A 231 1.62 15.98 19.53
CA ILE A 231 0.64 16.16 18.45
C ILE A 231 0.11 14.84 17.92
N VAL A 232 -1.16 14.87 17.57
CA VAL A 232 -1.78 13.90 16.66
C VAL A 232 -2.14 14.64 15.38
N ASN A 233 -1.73 14.15 14.25
CA ASN A 233 -2.05 14.72 12.95
C ASN A 233 -2.62 13.68 12.01
N ARG A 234 -3.69 14.03 11.31
CA ARG A 234 -4.29 13.22 10.24
C ARG A 234 -4.76 14.12 9.11
N ALA A 235 -4.32 13.87 7.90
CA ALA A 235 -4.91 14.53 6.75
C ALA A 235 -6.32 14.02 6.49
N THR A 236 -7.27 14.93 6.23
CA THR A 236 -8.66 14.56 5.88
C THR A 236 -8.69 13.60 4.69
N GLY A 237 -9.47 12.54 4.78
CA GLY A 237 -9.53 11.51 3.73
C GLY A 237 -8.32 10.55 3.71
N SER A 238 -7.43 10.63 4.72
CA SER A 238 -6.29 9.71 4.89
C SER A 238 -6.62 8.63 5.92
N PRO A 239 -6.20 7.37 5.70
CA PRO A 239 -6.25 6.31 6.69
C PRO A 239 -5.17 6.42 7.76
N GLU A 240 -4.25 7.37 7.64
CA GLU A 240 -3.03 7.46 8.42
C GLU A 240 -3.07 8.61 9.41
N PHE A 241 -2.59 8.30 10.62
CA PHE A 241 -2.29 9.27 11.68
C PHE A 241 -0.79 9.31 11.90
N THR A 242 -0.25 10.50 12.09
CA THR A 242 1.10 10.73 12.57
C THR A 242 1.03 11.30 13.98
N VAL A 243 1.70 10.65 14.92
CA VAL A 243 1.73 11.04 16.33
C VAL A 243 3.18 11.33 16.70
N ILE A 244 3.42 12.51 17.30
CA ILE A 244 4.70 12.84 17.94
C ILE A 244 4.44 13.08 19.40
N PHE A 245 5.29 12.52 20.25
CA PHE A 245 5.23 12.71 21.68
C PHE A 245 6.64 12.77 22.28
N HIS A 246 6.74 13.53 23.37
CA HIS A 246 7.95 13.83 24.11
C HIS A 246 7.79 13.28 25.53
N GLY A 247 8.76 12.55 26.03
CA GLY A 247 8.62 12.01 27.38
C GLY A 247 9.82 11.20 27.85
N HIS A 248 9.79 10.83 29.16
CA HIS A 248 10.79 9.95 29.76
C HIS A 248 10.42 8.46 29.66
N ASP A 249 9.14 8.16 29.35
CA ASP A 249 8.63 6.78 29.16
C ASP A 249 7.94 6.64 27.80
N ASN A 250 8.73 6.74 26.74
CA ASN A 250 8.24 6.58 25.38
C ASN A 250 7.70 5.17 25.11
N ALA A 251 8.29 4.15 25.73
CA ALA A 251 7.83 2.77 25.60
C ALA A 251 6.44 2.56 26.22
N GLY A 252 6.20 3.12 27.41
CA GLY A 252 4.89 3.10 28.06
C GLY A 252 3.83 3.86 27.25
N THR A 253 4.18 4.99 26.64
CA THR A 253 3.28 5.74 25.78
C THR A 253 2.91 4.94 24.53
N VAL A 254 3.87 4.27 23.88
CA VAL A 254 3.59 3.38 22.74
C VAL A 254 2.63 2.24 23.14
N GLU A 255 2.80 1.66 24.32
CA GLU A 255 1.91 0.60 24.81
C GLU A 255 0.51 1.12 25.11
N ASN A 256 0.38 2.32 25.69
CA ASN A 256 -0.91 2.99 25.89
C ASN A 256 -1.63 3.24 24.55
N LEU A 257 -0.90 3.63 23.49
CA LEU A 257 -1.46 3.78 22.16
C LEU A 257 -1.95 2.43 21.61
N ARG A 258 -1.19 1.34 21.78
CA ARG A 258 -1.63 -0.01 21.37
C ARG A 258 -2.89 -0.45 22.10
N ASP A 259 -2.99 -0.21 23.38
CA ASP A 259 -4.19 -0.51 24.17
C ASP A 259 -5.38 0.34 23.72
N CYS A 260 -5.15 1.60 23.35
CA CYS A 260 -6.17 2.47 22.76
C CYS A 260 -6.69 1.87 21.45
N LEU A 261 -5.81 1.48 20.55
CA LEU A 261 -6.17 0.87 19.26
C LEU A 261 -6.93 -0.43 19.43
N LYS A 262 -6.54 -1.27 20.39
CA LYS A 262 -7.23 -2.51 20.73
C LYS A 262 -8.68 -2.23 21.18
N ARG A 263 -8.88 -1.30 22.12
CA ARG A 263 -10.24 -0.90 22.57
C ARG A 263 -11.06 -0.29 21.42
N HIS A 264 -10.40 0.47 20.53
CA HIS A 264 -11.07 1.02 19.35
C HIS A 264 -11.52 -0.10 18.41
N HIS A 265 -10.69 -1.09 18.15
CA HIS A 265 -11.04 -2.27 17.34
C HIS A 265 -12.21 -3.06 17.95
N GLU A 266 -12.18 -3.36 19.26
CA GLU A 266 -13.25 -4.08 19.97
C GLU A 266 -14.61 -3.38 19.85
N ARG A 267 -14.61 -2.05 19.78
CA ARG A 267 -15.85 -1.25 19.69
C ARG A 267 -16.34 -1.05 18.25
N THR A 268 -15.44 -0.91 17.29
CA THR A 268 -15.79 -0.47 15.92
C THR A 268 -15.58 -1.56 14.86
N GLY A 269 -14.82 -2.60 15.16
CA GLY A 269 -14.35 -3.59 14.19
C GLY A 269 -13.25 -3.06 13.23
N LEU A 270 -12.83 -1.81 13.38
CA LEU A 270 -11.78 -1.21 12.55
C LEU A 270 -10.40 -1.58 13.07
N THR A 271 -9.56 -2.11 12.20
CA THR A 271 -8.18 -2.48 12.54
C THR A 271 -7.23 -1.36 12.16
N VAL A 272 -6.52 -0.82 13.16
CA VAL A 272 -5.48 0.19 12.97
C VAL A 272 -4.16 -0.39 13.47
N LEU A 273 -3.14 -0.38 12.63
CA LEU A 273 -1.80 -0.86 12.96
C LEU A 273 -0.89 0.31 13.30
N LEU A 274 0.12 0.06 14.14
CA LEU A 274 1.04 1.05 14.66
C LEU A 274 2.49 0.64 14.40
N GLY A 275 3.27 1.57 13.84
CA GLY A 275 4.73 1.52 13.82
C GLY A 275 5.30 2.75 14.51
N ALA A 276 6.29 2.58 15.40
CA ALA A 276 6.89 3.69 16.11
C ALA A 276 8.42 3.63 16.06
N SER A 277 9.05 4.80 16.12
CA SER A 277 10.49 4.97 16.23
C SER A 277 10.84 6.15 17.12
N GLU A 278 11.77 5.95 18.02
CA GLU A 278 12.38 7.01 18.81
C GLU A 278 13.49 7.69 18.01
N ALA A 279 13.59 9.01 18.12
CA ALA A 279 14.72 9.76 17.58
C ALA A 279 16.01 9.38 18.36
N ALA A 280 17.07 9.05 17.63
CA ALA A 280 18.36 8.68 18.24
C ALA A 280 19.06 9.89 18.88
N ALA A 281 18.73 11.09 18.42
CA ALA A 281 19.18 12.37 18.97
C ALA A 281 18.08 13.42 18.76
N PRO A 282 18.00 14.45 19.62
CA PRO A 282 16.98 15.50 19.50
C PRO A 282 16.99 16.26 18.18
N ASP A 283 18.12 16.31 17.50
CA ASP A 283 18.34 16.98 16.19
C ASP A 283 18.38 15.98 15.02
N GLU A 284 17.95 14.74 15.25
CA GLU A 284 17.90 13.76 14.13
C GLU A 284 16.93 14.23 13.03
N PRO A 285 17.34 14.17 11.74
CA PRO A 285 16.47 14.53 10.64
C PRO A 285 15.18 13.71 10.63
N LEU A 286 14.04 14.40 10.63
CA LEU A 286 12.70 13.81 10.67
C LEU A 286 12.48 12.68 9.64
N PRO A 287 12.95 12.80 8.37
CA PRO A 287 12.82 11.71 7.41
C PRO A 287 13.44 10.37 7.85
N HIS A 288 14.52 10.39 8.62
CA HIS A 288 15.15 9.17 9.14
C HIS A 288 14.28 8.49 10.18
N VAL A 289 13.64 9.28 11.05
CA VAL A 289 12.72 8.76 12.09
C VAL A 289 11.45 8.20 11.43
N PHE A 290 10.91 8.90 10.42
CA PHE A 290 9.81 8.40 9.61
C PHE A 290 10.13 7.06 8.94
N ALA A 291 11.28 6.95 8.29
CA ALA A 291 11.68 5.71 7.61
C ALA A 291 11.71 4.51 8.55
N ARG A 292 12.19 4.69 9.81
CA ARG A 292 12.18 3.62 10.82
C ARG A 292 10.78 3.32 11.34
N ALA A 293 9.93 4.32 11.52
CA ALA A 293 8.55 4.14 11.93
C ALA A 293 7.73 3.40 10.84
N ASP A 294 7.92 3.76 9.56
CA ASP A 294 7.33 3.04 8.42
C ASP A 294 7.82 1.59 8.34
N GLN A 295 9.10 1.34 8.61
CA GLN A 295 9.63 -0.03 8.68
C GLN A 295 8.97 -0.83 9.82
N ALA A 296 8.76 -0.21 10.97
CA ALA A 296 8.06 -0.84 12.09
C ALA A 296 6.58 -1.10 11.76
N LEU A 297 5.91 -0.18 11.05
CA LEU A 297 4.54 -0.37 10.58
C LEU A 297 4.45 -1.51 9.54
N SER A 298 5.39 -1.57 8.60
CA SER A 298 5.46 -2.68 7.63
C SER A 298 5.61 -4.04 8.33
N ALA A 299 6.45 -4.11 9.37
CA ALA A 299 6.57 -5.33 10.18
C ALA A 299 5.28 -5.69 10.92
N ALA A 300 4.55 -4.70 11.43
CA ALA A 300 3.24 -4.92 12.06
C ALA A 300 2.19 -5.44 11.04
N LYS A 301 2.20 -4.93 9.81
CA LYS A 301 1.36 -5.43 8.70
C LYS A 301 1.71 -6.88 8.35
N ASP A 302 3.00 -7.24 8.33
CA ASP A 302 3.44 -8.62 8.09
C ASP A 302 2.94 -9.59 9.17
N GLU A 303 2.97 -9.18 10.43
CA GLU A 303 2.47 -9.98 11.55
C GLU A 303 0.95 -10.12 11.49
N TRP A 304 0.24 -9.04 11.22
CA TRP A 304 -1.22 -9.02 11.09
C TRP A 304 -1.68 -9.93 9.95
N SER A 305 -1.09 -9.83 8.76
CA SER A 305 -1.41 -10.67 7.60
C SER A 305 -1.18 -12.16 7.89
N ARG A 306 -0.09 -12.51 8.59
CA ARG A 306 0.15 -13.91 9.01
C ARG A 306 -0.93 -14.44 9.95
N ARG A 307 -1.47 -13.62 10.86
CA ARG A 307 -2.54 -14.02 11.79
C ARG A 307 -3.89 -14.23 11.09
N GLN A 308 -4.15 -13.54 9.98
CA GLN A 308 -5.39 -13.72 9.20
C GLN A 308 -5.43 -15.04 8.43
N ARG A 309 -4.28 -15.69 8.20
CA ARG A 309 -4.18 -16.96 7.45
C ARG A 309 -4.37 -18.20 8.33
N HIS A 310 -4.40 -18.03 9.64
CA HIS A 310 -4.58 -19.11 10.62
C HIS A 310 -5.93 -19.00 11.34
#